data_d21183323e1b5580ed31884ce0a78a0c
#
_entry.id   d21183323e1b5580ed31884ce0a78a0c
#
_cell.length_a   1.000
_cell.length_b   1.000
_cell.length_c   1.000
_cell.angle_alpha   90.00
_cell.angle_beta   90.00
_cell.angle_gamma   90.00
#
_symmetry.space_group_name_H-M   'P 1'
#
loop_
_entity.id
_entity.type
_entity.pdbx_description
1 polymer ?
#
loop_
_entity_poly.entity_id
_entity_poly.type
_entity_poly.pdbx_seq_one_letter_code
_entity_poly.pdbx_strand_id
1 'polypeptide(L)'
;ALGYKELMDNLGMTQEDVAKRLGKSRPAIANALRLLSLPDNVKSMVSMGSISVGSARAMLSLPENMIDEAVRLTLGGATVREIEELARTSRKKDPSSPKKPAKKQRDRLYDEAELSLSQALGRPVKIVQKSRGGTLQIDFYGADDLTALANSIVK
;
A
#
# COMPACT_ATOMS: atom_id res chain seq x y z
N ALA A 1 12.57 -17.71 8.78
CA ALA A 1 13.30 -16.83 7.87
C ALA A 1 14.75 -17.26 7.73
N LEU A 2 15.46 -17.49 8.83
CA LEU A 2 16.86 -17.95 8.82
C LEU A 2 17.03 -19.24 8.02
N GLY A 3 16.22 -20.27 8.28
CA GLY A 3 16.28 -21.53 7.54
C GLY A 3 16.02 -21.37 6.03
N TYR A 4 15.20 -20.40 5.62
CA TYR A 4 15.01 -20.10 4.18
C TYR A 4 16.30 -19.53 3.58
N LYS A 5 16.96 -18.64 4.31
CA LYS A 5 18.24 -18.07 3.89
C LYS A 5 19.30 -19.16 3.80
N GLU A 6 19.41 -20.05 4.76
CA GLU A 6 20.34 -21.18 4.75
C GLU A 6 20.11 -22.12 3.56
N LEU A 7 18.85 -22.42 3.22
CA LEU A 7 18.55 -23.24 2.03
C LEU A 7 19.00 -22.55 0.73
N MET A 8 18.87 -21.23 0.66
CA MET A 8 19.33 -20.47 -0.51
C MET A 8 20.86 -20.40 -0.58
N ASP A 9 21.50 -20.08 0.54
CA ASP A 9 22.94 -19.85 0.60
C ASP A 9 23.72 -21.18 0.46
N ASN A 10 23.28 -22.25 1.12
CA ASN A 10 23.99 -23.53 1.16
C ASN A 10 23.67 -24.44 -0.03
N LEU A 11 22.44 -24.38 -0.56
CA LEU A 11 21.98 -25.25 -1.64
C LEU A 11 21.81 -24.54 -2.98
N GLY A 12 22.15 -23.24 -3.07
CA GLY A 12 22.02 -22.46 -4.29
C GLY A 12 20.57 -22.32 -4.78
N MET A 13 19.57 -22.51 -3.89
CA MET A 13 18.16 -22.48 -4.26
C MET A 13 17.65 -21.05 -4.46
N THR A 14 16.79 -20.86 -5.45
CA THR A 14 16.07 -19.60 -5.62
C THR A 14 14.89 -19.50 -4.63
N GLN A 15 14.37 -18.28 -4.41
CA GLN A 15 13.14 -18.09 -3.58
C GLN A 15 11.96 -18.93 -4.10
N GLU A 16 11.91 -19.16 -5.39
CA GLU A 16 10.87 -19.97 -6.02
C GLU A 16 11.04 -21.45 -5.71
N ASP A 17 12.26 -21.95 -5.76
CA ASP A 17 12.57 -23.35 -5.42
C ASP A 17 12.27 -23.65 -3.96
N VAL A 18 12.67 -22.74 -3.05
CA VAL A 18 12.34 -22.83 -1.63
C VAL A 18 10.83 -22.81 -1.40
N ALA A 19 10.10 -21.94 -2.12
CA ALA A 19 8.65 -21.85 -2.01
C ALA A 19 7.98 -23.16 -2.45
N LYS A 20 8.35 -23.70 -3.60
CA LYS A 20 7.85 -24.99 -4.11
C LYS A 20 8.14 -26.13 -3.15
N ARG A 21 9.37 -26.22 -2.66
CA ARG A 21 9.81 -27.30 -1.76
C ARG A 21 9.07 -27.29 -0.42
N LEU A 22 8.70 -26.14 0.09
CA LEU A 22 8.03 -25.96 1.37
C LEU A 22 6.51 -25.80 1.26
N GLY A 23 5.94 -25.90 0.05
CA GLY A 23 4.49 -25.72 -0.16
C GLY A 23 4.01 -24.32 0.19
N LYS A 24 4.87 -23.30 0.03
CA LYS A 24 4.55 -21.90 0.33
C LYS A 24 4.56 -21.05 -0.95
N SER A 25 3.92 -19.89 -0.89
CA SER A 25 4.01 -18.95 -2.00
C SER A 25 5.36 -18.22 -1.99
N ARG A 26 5.91 -17.92 -3.19
CA ARG A 26 7.13 -17.11 -3.34
C ARG A 26 7.06 -15.78 -2.57
N PRO A 27 5.92 -15.01 -2.59
CA PRO A 27 5.79 -13.81 -1.78
C PRO A 27 5.91 -14.06 -0.27
N ALA A 28 5.47 -15.21 0.23
CA ALA A 28 5.61 -15.55 1.64
C ALA A 28 7.09 -15.75 2.03
N ILE A 29 7.87 -16.44 1.18
CA ILE A 29 9.32 -16.60 1.37
C ILE A 29 10.02 -15.24 1.31
N ALA A 30 9.74 -14.42 0.28
CA ALA A 30 10.32 -13.10 0.13
C ALA A 30 10.03 -12.18 1.34
N ASN A 31 8.79 -12.19 1.85
CA ASN A 31 8.41 -11.42 3.04
C ASN A 31 9.15 -11.91 4.30
N ALA A 32 9.32 -13.21 4.47
CA ALA A 32 10.06 -13.76 5.59
C ALA A 32 11.55 -13.37 5.53
N LEU A 33 12.16 -13.42 4.35
CA LEU A 33 13.56 -13.01 4.16
C LEU A 33 13.77 -11.53 4.42
N ARG A 34 12.84 -10.68 4.02
CA ARG A 34 12.90 -9.23 4.30
C ARG A 34 12.91 -8.91 5.80
N LEU A 35 12.31 -9.74 6.66
CA LEU A 35 12.36 -9.54 8.11
C LEU A 35 13.79 -9.65 8.67
N LEU A 36 14.69 -10.35 7.99
CA LEU A 36 16.10 -10.48 8.40
C LEU A 36 16.87 -9.15 8.26
N SER A 37 16.37 -8.18 7.49
CA SER A 37 16.97 -6.84 7.38
C SER A 37 16.57 -5.91 8.53
N LEU A 38 15.67 -6.31 9.42
CA LEU A 38 15.36 -5.54 10.62
C LEU A 38 16.51 -5.61 11.64
N PRO A 39 16.66 -4.59 12.50
CA PRO A 39 17.58 -4.61 13.62
C PRO A 39 17.39 -5.85 14.52
N ASP A 40 18.46 -6.32 15.16
CA ASP A 40 18.46 -7.56 15.95
C ASP A 40 17.50 -7.52 17.13
N ASN A 41 17.34 -6.35 17.77
CA ASN A 41 16.36 -6.13 18.84
C ASN A 41 14.93 -6.41 18.34
N VAL A 42 14.56 -5.93 17.15
CA VAL A 42 13.23 -6.15 16.58
C VAL A 42 13.04 -7.62 16.17
N LYS A 43 14.07 -8.25 15.58
CA LYS A 43 14.03 -9.69 15.24
C LYS A 43 13.82 -10.55 16.49
N SER A 44 14.49 -10.22 17.59
CA SER A 44 14.32 -10.91 18.88
C SER A 44 12.90 -10.75 19.41
N MET A 45 12.32 -9.54 19.37
CA MET A 45 10.94 -9.28 19.81
C MET A 45 9.90 -10.03 18.95
N VAL A 46 10.13 -10.15 17.64
CA VAL A 46 9.29 -10.98 16.78
C VAL A 46 9.41 -12.46 17.12
N SER A 47 10.62 -12.94 17.40
CA SER A 47 10.86 -14.34 17.78
C SER A 47 10.20 -14.70 19.11
N MET A 48 10.17 -13.77 20.07
CA MET A 48 9.50 -13.91 21.37
C MET A 48 7.98 -13.71 21.29
N GLY A 49 7.44 -13.30 20.12
CA GLY A 49 6.03 -13.02 19.95
C GLY A 49 5.55 -11.67 20.52
N SER A 50 6.45 -10.84 21.02
CA SER A 50 6.14 -9.51 21.56
C SER A 50 5.71 -8.53 20.46
N ILE A 51 6.20 -8.72 19.24
CA ILE A 51 5.80 -7.97 18.04
C ILE A 51 5.29 -8.94 16.98
N SER A 52 4.14 -8.65 16.39
CA SER A 52 3.59 -9.47 15.32
C SER A 52 4.43 -9.40 14.04
N VAL A 53 4.45 -10.47 13.25
CA VAL A 53 5.10 -10.49 11.93
C VAL A 53 4.53 -9.41 11.02
N GLY A 54 3.24 -9.08 11.15
CA GLY A 54 2.57 -8.01 10.42
C GLY A 54 3.13 -6.63 10.75
N SER A 55 3.25 -6.31 12.05
CA SER A 55 3.83 -5.05 12.54
C SER A 55 5.31 -4.94 12.12
N ALA A 56 6.09 -6.01 12.29
CA ALA A 56 7.50 -6.03 11.87
C ALA A 56 7.65 -5.78 10.36
N ARG A 57 6.76 -6.34 9.54
CA ARG A 57 6.75 -6.08 8.10
C ARG A 57 6.41 -4.63 7.76
N ALA A 58 5.50 -4.00 8.49
CA ALA A 58 5.19 -2.58 8.33
C ALA A 58 6.42 -1.71 8.68
N MET A 59 7.18 -2.08 9.72
CA MET A 59 8.42 -1.40 10.14
C MET A 59 9.51 -1.39 9.06
N LEU A 60 9.58 -2.40 8.19
CA LEU A 60 10.49 -2.43 7.04
C LEU A 60 10.29 -1.26 6.05
N SER A 61 9.19 -0.58 6.16
CA SER A 61 8.87 0.58 5.33
C SER A 61 9.26 1.90 5.96
N LEU A 62 9.72 1.89 7.20
CA LEU A 62 10.18 3.05 7.95
C LEU A 62 11.67 3.31 7.72
N PRO A 63 12.12 4.57 7.80
CA PRO A 63 13.52 4.87 7.94
C PRO A 63 14.06 4.35 9.29
N GLU A 64 15.35 4.02 9.33
CA GLU A 64 15.97 3.34 10.46
C GLU A 64 15.81 4.10 11.80
N ASN A 65 15.92 5.42 11.75
CA ASN A 65 15.75 6.32 12.92
C ASN A 65 14.32 6.33 13.49
N MET A 66 13.34 5.74 12.83
CA MET A 66 11.95 5.67 13.30
C MET A 66 11.55 4.26 13.75
N ILE A 67 12.43 3.28 13.62
CA ILE A 67 12.12 1.89 14.00
C ILE A 67 11.88 1.79 15.51
N ASP A 68 12.67 2.44 16.33
CA ASP A 68 12.53 2.42 17.79
C ASP A 68 11.21 3.06 18.25
N GLU A 69 10.76 4.10 17.59
CA GLU A 69 9.44 4.70 17.83
C GLU A 69 8.32 3.73 17.48
N ALA A 70 8.41 3.09 16.32
CA ALA A 70 7.43 2.09 15.87
C ALA A 70 7.38 0.87 16.82
N VAL A 71 8.51 0.45 17.36
CA VAL A 71 8.58 -0.60 18.38
C VAL A 71 7.81 -0.18 19.63
N ARG A 72 8.07 1.03 20.16
CA ARG A 72 7.37 1.56 21.35
C ARG A 72 5.87 1.63 21.12
N LEU A 73 5.43 2.15 19.97
CA LEU A 73 4.02 2.22 19.60
C LEU A 73 3.39 0.84 19.53
N THR A 74 4.07 -0.14 18.91
CA THR A 74 3.56 -1.51 18.79
C THR A 74 3.43 -2.19 20.15
N LEU A 75 4.40 -2.01 21.05
CA LEU A 75 4.34 -2.53 22.42
C LEU A 75 3.25 -1.83 23.24
N GLY A 76 2.92 -0.58 22.92
CA GLY A 76 1.80 0.18 23.47
C GLY A 76 0.43 -0.21 22.89
N GLY A 77 0.36 -1.21 22.00
CA GLY A 77 -0.89 -1.72 21.42
C GLY A 77 -1.26 -1.12 20.05
N ALA A 78 -0.35 -0.38 19.41
CA ALA A 78 -0.62 0.17 18.09
C ALA A 78 -0.87 -0.95 17.06
N THR A 79 -1.86 -0.72 16.21
CA THR A 79 -2.22 -1.63 15.13
C THR A 79 -1.22 -1.57 13.96
N VAL A 80 -1.21 -2.61 13.13
CA VAL A 80 -0.39 -2.64 11.90
C VAL A 80 -0.67 -1.42 11.01
N ARG A 81 -1.93 -0.98 10.93
CA ARG A 81 -2.35 0.18 10.12
C ARG A 81 -1.74 1.48 10.62
N GLU A 82 -1.63 1.66 11.92
CA GLU A 82 -1.00 2.85 12.52
C GLU A 82 0.50 2.89 12.21
N ILE A 83 1.19 1.75 12.22
CA ILE A 83 2.59 1.65 11.81
C ILE A 83 2.76 1.91 10.30
N GLU A 84 1.86 1.41 9.47
CA GLU A 84 1.84 1.70 8.03
C GLU A 84 1.59 3.20 7.75
N GLU A 85 0.72 3.84 8.52
CA GLU A 85 0.46 5.27 8.43
C GLU A 85 1.67 6.10 8.87
N LEU A 86 2.35 5.69 9.94
CA LEU A 86 3.62 6.28 10.35
C LEU A 86 4.66 6.20 9.23
N ALA A 87 4.77 5.05 8.55
CA ALA A 87 5.66 4.87 7.41
C ALA A 87 5.26 5.75 6.21
N ARG A 88 3.98 5.99 6.00
CA ARG A 88 3.46 6.85 4.94
C ARG A 88 3.76 8.33 5.21
N THR A 89 3.62 8.75 6.45
CA THR A 89 3.86 10.16 6.86
C THR A 89 5.35 10.49 6.91
N SER A 90 6.20 9.55 7.37
CA SER A 90 7.66 9.74 7.39
C SER A 90 8.25 9.93 6.00
N ARG A 91 7.79 9.16 5.01
CA ARG A 91 8.21 9.31 3.60
C ARG A 91 7.83 10.66 2.98
N LYS A 92 6.79 11.34 3.50
CA LYS A 92 6.40 12.67 3.04
C LYS A 92 7.31 13.77 3.60
N LYS A 93 7.98 13.51 4.72
CA LYS A 93 8.87 14.48 5.39
C LYS A 93 10.33 14.37 4.96
N ASP A 94 10.73 13.29 4.26
CA ASP A 94 12.09 13.10 3.78
C ASP A 94 12.25 13.66 2.36
N PRO A 95 13.02 14.76 2.16
CA PRO A 95 13.25 15.35 0.83
C PRO A 95 14.07 14.44 -0.10
N SER A 96 14.80 13.44 0.45
CA SER A 96 15.69 12.54 -0.30
C SER A 96 15.04 11.22 -0.73
N SER A 97 13.85 10.92 -0.23
CA SER A 97 13.10 9.72 -0.66
C SER A 97 12.67 9.86 -2.12
N PRO A 98 12.93 8.86 -3.00
CA PRO A 98 12.40 8.88 -4.35
C PRO A 98 10.88 8.98 -4.25
N LYS A 99 10.37 10.16 -4.55
CA LYS A 99 8.93 10.40 -4.63
C LYS A 99 8.38 9.30 -5.55
N LYS A 100 7.59 8.34 -5.01
CA LYS A 100 6.57 7.72 -5.86
C LYS A 100 5.94 8.90 -6.62
N PRO A 101 5.77 8.79 -7.96
CA PRO A 101 5.25 9.91 -8.72
C PRO A 101 4.08 10.46 -7.90
N ALA A 102 4.25 11.69 -7.42
CA ALA A 102 3.19 12.39 -6.72
C ALA A 102 1.96 12.18 -7.59
N LYS A 103 0.83 11.75 -7.01
CA LYS A 103 -0.45 11.94 -7.70
C LYS A 103 -0.33 13.33 -8.29
N LYS A 104 -0.13 13.42 -9.62
CA LYS A 104 -0.02 14.69 -10.33
C LYS A 104 -1.05 15.58 -9.69
N GLN A 105 -0.60 16.72 -9.19
CA GLN A 105 -1.47 17.70 -8.53
C GLN A 105 -2.66 17.83 -9.47
N ARG A 106 -3.80 17.27 -9.03
CA ARG A 106 -4.97 17.13 -9.87
C ARG A 106 -5.29 18.54 -10.31
N ASP A 107 -5.36 18.78 -11.58
CA ASP A 107 -5.58 20.11 -12.09
C ASP A 107 -6.92 20.60 -11.50
N ARG A 108 -6.98 21.75 -10.88
CA ARG A 108 -8.20 22.32 -10.28
C ARG A 108 -9.38 22.27 -11.25
N LEU A 109 -9.08 22.34 -12.54
CA LEU A 109 -10.06 22.17 -13.61
C LEU A 109 -10.86 20.86 -13.51
N TYR A 110 -10.22 19.74 -13.13
CA TYR A 110 -10.92 18.45 -13.01
C TYR A 110 -11.81 18.41 -11.76
N ASP A 111 -11.40 19.03 -10.66
CA ASP A 111 -12.21 19.11 -9.45
C ASP A 111 -13.42 20.02 -9.64
N GLU A 112 -13.26 21.14 -10.34
CA GLU A 112 -14.34 22.06 -10.71
C GLU A 112 -15.31 21.38 -11.71
N ALA A 113 -14.79 20.66 -12.69
CA ALA A 113 -15.59 19.89 -13.65
C ALA A 113 -16.38 18.76 -12.97
N GLU A 114 -15.78 18.01 -12.03
CA GLU A 114 -16.49 17.00 -11.23
C GLU A 114 -17.65 17.60 -10.44
N LEU A 115 -17.42 18.74 -9.80
CA LEU A 115 -18.44 19.44 -9.03
C LEU A 115 -19.59 19.92 -9.92
N SER A 116 -19.27 20.58 -11.03
CA SER A 116 -20.25 21.07 -11.98
C SER A 116 -21.09 19.97 -12.60
N LEU A 117 -20.45 18.88 -13.02
CA LEU A 117 -21.14 17.70 -13.58
C LEU A 117 -21.99 16.97 -12.53
N SER A 118 -21.48 16.87 -11.29
CA SER A 118 -22.24 16.26 -10.20
C SER A 118 -23.49 17.05 -9.85
N GLN A 119 -23.42 18.38 -9.89
CA GLN A 119 -24.56 19.28 -9.68
C GLN A 119 -25.56 19.19 -10.84
N ALA A 120 -25.09 19.18 -12.08
CA ALA A 120 -25.95 19.11 -13.26
C ALA A 120 -26.68 17.76 -13.38
N LEU A 121 -26.02 16.65 -13.03
CA LEU A 121 -26.57 15.31 -13.12
C LEU A 121 -27.24 14.82 -11.84
N GLY A 122 -27.15 15.59 -10.72
CA GLY A 122 -27.72 15.20 -9.42
C GLY A 122 -27.12 13.94 -8.81
N ARG A 123 -25.90 13.54 -9.24
CA ARG A 123 -25.22 12.32 -8.79
C ARG A 123 -23.70 12.46 -8.80
N PRO A 124 -22.96 11.65 -8.03
CA PRO A 124 -21.51 11.74 -7.97
C PRO A 124 -20.87 11.39 -9.32
N VAL A 125 -20.03 12.28 -9.81
CA VAL A 125 -19.23 12.13 -11.02
C VAL A 125 -17.77 12.12 -10.66
N LYS A 126 -16.98 11.21 -11.26
CA LYS A 126 -15.54 11.09 -11.02
C LYS A 126 -14.78 11.14 -12.34
N ILE A 127 -13.77 11.99 -12.42
CA ILE A 127 -12.88 12.10 -13.58
C ILE A 127 -11.55 11.43 -13.27
N VAL A 128 -11.18 10.41 -14.03
CA VAL A 128 -9.89 9.70 -13.92
C VAL A 128 -9.00 10.14 -15.06
N GLN A 129 -7.96 10.94 -14.74
CA GLN A 129 -6.98 11.39 -15.72
C GLN A 129 -6.03 10.26 -16.12
N LYS A 130 -5.81 10.09 -17.43
CA LYS A 130 -4.81 9.19 -18.02
C LYS A 130 -3.72 10.01 -18.71
N SER A 131 -2.63 9.38 -19.13
CA SER A 131 -1.50 10.05 -19.81
C SER A 131 -1.89 10.77 -21.11
N ARG A 132 -2.93 10.29 -21.81
CA ARG A 132 -3.55 10.94 -22.96
C ARG A 132 -5.06 10.89 -22.76
N GLY A 133 -5.65 11.99 -22.25
CA GLY A 133 -7.09 12.10 -22.01
C GLY A 133 -7.52 11.62 -20.61
N GLY A 134 -8.78 11.23 -20.45
CA GLY A 134 -9.35 10.81 -19.18
C GLY A 134 -10.58 9.92 -19.37
N THR A 135 -11.11 9.43 -18.24
CA THR A 135 -12.35 8.65 -18.19
C THR A 135 -13.29 9.34 -17.24
N LEU A 136 -14.51 9.59 -17.66
CA LEU A 136 -15.60 10.04 -16.81
C LEU A 136 -16.31 8.79 -16.27
N GLN A 137 -16.46 8.71 -14.95
CA GLN A 137 -17.18 7.64 -14.27
C GLN A 137 -18.42 8.22 -13.62
N ILE A 138 -19.56 7.65 -13.95
CA ILE A 138 -20.87 8.01 -13.40
C ILE A 138 -21.55 6.72 -12.97
N ASP A 139 -21.95 6.63 -11.73
CA ASP A 139 -22.64 5.46 -11.22
C ASP A 139 -24.13 5.51 -11.59
N PHE A 140 -24.71 4.36 -11.95
CA PHE A 140 -26.12 4.20 -12.25
C PHE A 140 -26.71 2.96 -11.55
N TYR A 141 -28.00 2.99 -11.24
CA TYR A 141 -28.70 1.98 -10.45
C TYR A 141 -29.82 1.29 -11.27
N GLY A 142 -29.41 0.46 -12.27
CA GLY A 142 -30.36 -0.29 -13.11
C GLY A 142 -30.58 0.32 -14.50
N ALA A 143 -31.36 -0.40 -15.33
CA ALA A 143 -31.55 -0.05 -16.74
C ALA A 143 -32.36 1.24 -16.95
N ASP A 144 -33.37 1.47 -16.13
CA ASP A 144 -34.21 2.66 -16.20
C ASP A 144 -33.43 3.92 -15.82
N ASP A 145 -32.58 3.83 -14.81
CA ASP A 145 -31.72 4.93 -14.38
C ASP A 145 -30.64 5.24 -15.43
N LEU A 146 -30.10 4.22 -16.11
CA LEU A 146 -29.17 4.41 -17.21
C LEU A 146 -29.82 5.15 -18.40
N THR A 147 -31.08 4.81 -18.69
CA THR A 147 -31.83 5.48 -19.75
C THR A 147 -32.10 6.95 -19.42
N ALA A 148 -32.47 7.25 -18.16
CA ALA A 148 -32.67 8.61 -17.67
C ALA A 148 -31.37 9.41 -17.74
N LEU A 149 -30.24 8.79 -17.32
CA LEU A 149 -28.91 9.41 -17.40
C LEU A 149 -28.51 9.71 -18.86
N ALA A 150 -28.70 8.77 -19.78
CA ALA A 150 -28.42 8.97 -21.18
C ALA A 150 -29.19 10.14 -21.77
N ASN A 151 -30.48 10.26 -21.46
CA ASN A 151 -31.33 11.36 -21.89
C ASN A 151 -30.93 12.71 -21.29
N SER A 152 -30.32 12.75 -20.09
CA SER A 152 -29.84 13.98 -19.46
C SER A 152 -28.52 14.49 -20.07
N ILE A 153 -27.71 13.59 -20.63
CA ILE A 153 -26.42 13.94 -21.28
C ILE A 153 -26.62 14.41 -22.72
N VAL A 154 -27.67 13.94 -23.40
CA VAL A 154 -27.92 14.22 -24.82
C VAL A 154 -28.68 15.55 -25.03
N LYS A 155 -29.11 16.20 -23.95
CA LYS A 155 -29.78 17.51 -23.98
C LYS A 155 -28.77 18.65 -23.95
#